data_9078434d37f93e6f5cd6e8c95838ed2a
#
_entry.id   9078434d37f93e6f5cd6e8c95838ed2a
#
_cell.length_a   1.000
_cell.length_b   1.000
_cell.length_c   1.000
_cell.angle_alpha   90.00
_cell.angle_beta   90.00
_cell.angle_gamma   90.00
#
_symmetry.space_group_name_H-M   'P 1'
#
loop_
_entity.id
_entity.type
_entity.pdbx_description
1 polymer ?
#
loop_
_entity_poly.entity_id
_entity_poly.type
_entity_poly.pdbx_seq_one_letter_code
_entity_poly.pdbx_strand_id
1 'polypeptide(L)'
;MRKRLIALLVITPLLLSSQLSTSHAAAKAGAKCTKVGSKSVVGAKTFTCIKSRKKLIWKKGVSAENKVAPEPPKIIETWWRAMLDSRSFSEVPKVIQSIDIKSAPNVPKSETEKISAHFNDTLVYWSQFVVNPQPLYTTIISEKDYEWFMNRWKELGSDNTGQYWWDKTGNGEGGAVGWNSAGQINMYFKVLTTRPSTLATREHIFHEVTHFFQATALKNEVDNAPCWFGEGQARFVQSAHSDKSEVLAKSIAIQNRKWAISAVNKYIGTSNLADGLFNALTNISRGDVLCNRTEPLLGYTLGQLVNEKLVADFTWIKVMDFMKKSPENGWQASFSSIFGISPEDWYKKELIPYLIVELKA
;
A
#
# COMPACT_ATOMS: atom_id res chain seq x y z
N MET A 1 -40.19 -37.45 17.65
CA MET A 1 -39.11 -37.47 18.64
C MET A 1 -38.37 -36.13 18.61
N ARG A 2 -38.60 -35.28 19.61
CA ARG A 2 -38.01 -33.94 19.71
C ARG A 2 -36.70 -34.06 20.52
N LYS A 3 -35.52 -33.82 19.91
CA LYS A 3 -34.26 -33.64 20.63
C LYS A 3 -34.08 -32.18 20.98
N ARG A 4 -34.10 -31.87 22.29
CA ARG A 4 -33.75 -30.55 22.86
C ARG A 4 -32.23 -30.49 22.95
N LEU A 5 -31.61 -29.50 22.28
CA LEU A 5 -30.23 -29.10 22.53
C LEU A 5 -30.23 -28.08 23.69
N ILE A 6 -29.49 -28.40 24.72
CA ILE A 6 -29.20 -27.52 25.86
C ILE A 6 -27.96 -26.72 25.51
N ALA A 7 -28.10 -25.42 25.36
CA ALA A 7 -26.96 -24.51 25.21
C ALA A 7 -26.37 -24.20 26.60
N LEU A 8 -25.12 -24.59 26.81
CA LEU A 8 -24.35 -24.24 28.01
C LEU A 8 -23.74 -22.86 27.80
N LEU A 9 -24.25 -21.87 28.57
CA LEU A 9 -23.70 -20.53 28.68
C LEU A 9 -22.47 -20.59 29.60
N VAL A 10 -21.28 -20.47 29.09
CA VAL A 10 -20.05 -20.28 29.87
C VAL A 10 -19.88 -18.77 30.10
N ILE A 11 -20.17 -18.35 31.31
CA ILE A 11 -19.92 -16.98 31.77
C ILE A 11 -18.47 -16.92 32.28
N THR A 12 -17.59 -16.26 31.54
CA THR A 12 -16.24 -15.94 31.99
C THR A 12 -16.26 -14.62 32.75
N PRO A 13 -15.82 -14.57 34.01
CA PRO A 13 -15.73 -13.29 34.72
C PRO A 13 -14.58 -12.46 34.21
N LEU A 14 -14.87 -11.27 33.66
CA LEU A 14 -13.88 -10.23 33.37
C LEU A 14 -13.34 -9.69 34.70
N LEU A 15 -12.14 -10.07 35.06
CA LEU A 15 -11.38 -9.41 36.13
C LEU A 15 -10.90 -8.06 35.59
N LEU A 16 -11.62 -7.00 35.92
CA LEU A 16 -11.15 -5.63 35.83
C LEU A 16 -10.02 -5.44 36.85
N SER A 17 -8.77 -5.59 36.41
CA SER A 17 -7.63 -5.11 37.17
C SER A 17 -7.54 -3.59 37.01
N SER A 18 -8.13 -2.87 37.95
CA SER A 18 -7.89 -1.44 38.15
C SER A 18 -6.41 -1.24 38.50
N GLN A 19 -5.60 -0.86 37.52
CA GLN A 19 -4.25 -0.36 37.78
C GLN A 19 -4.36 0.99 38.46
N LEU A 20 -4.17 1.01 39.76
CA LEU A 20 -3.89 2.22 40.52
C LEU A 20 -2.62 2.86 39.92
N SER A 21 -2.83 3.91 39.13
CA SER A 21 -1.74 4.78 38.67
C SER A 21 -1.18 5.52 39.87
N THR A 22 -0.14 4.95 40.51
CA THR A 22 0.68 5.69 41.47
C THR A 22 1.35 6.84 40.72
N SER A 23 0.99 8.07 41.00
CA SER A 23 1.63 9.26 40.47
C SER A 23 3.08 9.25 40.93
N HIS A 24 3.98 8.78 40.09
CA HIS A 24 5.41 8.85 40.35
C HIS A 24 5.86 10.29 40.09
N ALA A 25 6.38 10.95 41.07
CA ALA A 25 7.00 12.26 40.90
C ALA A 25 7.96 12.22 39.72
N ALA A 26 7.88 13.22 38.82
CA ALA A 26 8.68 13.29 37.62
C ALA A 26 10.20 13.14 37.97
N ALA A 27 10.92 12.30 37.23
CA ALA A 27 12.33 12.04 37.50
C ALA A 27 13.13 13.32 37.38
N LYS A 28 13.88 13.66 38.47
CA LYS A 28 14.79 14.81 38.55
C LYS A 28 16.16 14.31 38.96
N ALA A 29 17.20 14.85 38.37
CA ALA A 29 18.58 14.49 38.74
C ALA A 29 18.83 14.58 40.26
N GLY A 30 19.39 13.53 40.86
CA GLY A 30 19.62 13.43 42.30
C GLY A 30 18.42 13.00 43.14
N ALA A 31 17.18 13.01 42.62
CA ALA A 31 16.00 12.53 43.33
C ALA A 31 16.06 11.00 43.50
N LYS A 32 15.39 10.49 44.55
CA LYS A 32 15.32 9.05 44.84
C LYS A 32 14.60 8.29 43.72
N CYS A 33 15.10 7.11 43.39
CA CYS A 33 14.42 6.14 42.53
C CYS A 33 14.36 4.78 43.24
N THR A 34 13.58 3.85 42.68
CA THR A 34 13.22 2.61 43.40
C THR A 34 13.94 1.37 42.90
N LYS A 35 14.38 1.35 41.62
CA LYS A 35 15.02 0.18 41.00
C LYS A 35 16.18 0.60 40.12
N VAL A 36 17.38 0.05 40.38
CA VAL A 36 18.57 0.27 39.53
C VAL A 36 18.26 -0.14 38.07
N GLY A 37 18.69 0.73 37.13
CA GLY A 37 18.51 0.51 35.71
C GLY A 37 17.14 0.97 35.16
N SER A 38 16.15 1.31 36.01
CA SER A 38 14.90 1.88 35.50
C SER A 38 15.15 3.20 34.79
N LYS A 39 14.40 3.47 33.72
CA LYS A 39 14.48 4.68 32.91
C LYS A 39 13.20 5.48 33.07
N SER A 40 13.33 6.80 33.08
CA SER A 40 12.21 7.75 33.07
C SER A 40 12.50 8.86 32.07
N VAL A 41 11.51 9.21 31.22
CA VAL A 41 11.64 10.29 30.25
C VAL A 41 10.90 11.51 30.79
N VAL A 42 11.58 12.64 30.87
CA VAL A 42 10.99 13.92 31.27
C VAL A 42 11.42 14.98 30.27
N GLY A 43 10.48 15.44 29.45
CA GLY A 43 10.79 16.26 28.28
C GLY A 43 11.73 15.52 27.33
N ALA A 44 12.72 16.20 26.77
CA ALA A 44 13.73 15.62 25.89
C ALA A 44 14.88 14.87 26.64
N LYS A 45 14.75 14.58 27.93
CA LYS A 45 15.82 13.97 28.72
C LYS A 45 15.42 12.62 29.27
N THR A 46 16.30 11.61 29.09
CA THR A 46 16.15 10.29 29.69
C THR A 46 16.99 10.17 30.93
N PHE A 47 16.36 9.96 32.09
CA PHE A 47 16.95 9.69 33.35
C PHE A 47 17.11 8.19 33.60
N THR A 48 18.25 7.75 34.15
CA THR A 48 18.46 6.34 34.52
C THR A 48 18.72 6.27 36.03
N CYS A 49 18.00 5.35 36.70
CA CYS A 49 18.21 5.09 38.12
C CYS A 49 19.52 4.37 38.35
N ILE A 50 20.42 4.96 39.16
CA ILE A 50 21.72 4.38 39.51
C ILE A 50 21.88 4.25 41.03
N LYS A 51 22.74 3.32 41.46
CA LYS A 51 23.18 3.25 42.85
C LYS A 51 24.35 4.20 43.02
N SER A 52 24.20 5.21 43.88
CA SER A 52 25.23 6.14 44.24
C SER A 52 25.48 6.05 45.77
N ARG A 53 26.63 5.54 46.16
CA ARG A 53 26.97 5.17 47.57
C ARG A 53 25.90 4.21 48.13
N LYS A 54 25.15 4.62 49.15
CA LYS A 54 24.10 3.78 49.80
C LYS A 54 22.68 4.14 49.34
N LYS A 55 22.50 4.98 48.29
CA LYS A 55 21.18 5.47 47.83
C LYS A 55 20.97 5.19 46.36
N LEU A 56 19.69 4.97 45.96
CA LEU A 56 19.26 4.93 44.58
C LEU A 56 18.81 6.32 44.16
N ILE A 57 19.43 6.87 43.14
CA ILE A 57 19.11 8.21 42.61
C ILE A 57 19.03 8.24 41.10
N TRP A 58 18.22 9.17 40.58
CA TRP A 58 18.20 9.45 39.16
C TRP A 58 19.50 10.14 38.72
N LYS A 59 20.28 9.51 37.84
CA LYS A 59 21.42 10.13 37.18
C LYS A 59 20.95 11.31 36.35
N LYS A 60 21.71 12.41 36.27
CA LYS A 60 21.42 13.56 35.42
C LYS A 60 21.03 13.07 34.02
N GLY A 61 19.83 13.45 33.59
CA GLY A 61 19.28 13.01 32.30
C GLY A 61 20.21 13.42 31.17
N VAL A 62 20.59 12.45 30.37
CA VAL A 62 21.23 12.71 29.09
C VAL A 62 20.14 13.27 28.20
N SER A 63 20.35 14.49 27.68
CA SER A 63 19.57 14.94 26.52
C SER A 63 19.58 13.79 25.52
N ALA A 64 18.46 13.46 24.94
CA ALA A 64 18.52 12.75 23.68
C ALA A 64 19.30 13.73 22.77
N GLU A 65 20.64 13.66 22.82
CA GLU A 65 21.43 14.15 21.72
C GLU A 65 20.71 13.59 20.50
N ASN A 66 20.46 14.45 19.52
CA ASN A 66 20.21 14.00 18.16
C ASN A 66 21.28 12.93 17.88
N LYS A 67 21.00 11.67 18.22
CA LYS A 67 21.62 10.59 17.49
C LYS A 67 21.24 10.93 16.09
N VAL A 68 22.21 11.47 15.34
CA VAL A 68 22.14 11.47 13.86
C VAL A 68 21.52 10.13 13.57
N ALA A 69 20.29 10.15 13.11
CA ALA A 69 19.58 8.91 12.80
C ALA A 69 20.61 8.11 12.01
N PRO A 70 20.90 6.85 12.38
CA PRO A 70 21.92 6.09 11.66
C PRO A 70 21.62 6.30 10.20
N GLU A 71 22.65 6.69 9.40
CA GLU A 71 22.47 6.94 7.98
C GLU A 71 21.51 5.89 7.46
N PRO A 72 20.39 6.28 6.83
CA PRO A 72 19.42 5.31 6.36
C PRO A 72 20.21 4.29 5.56
N PRO A 73 20.04 2.99 5.81
CA PRO A 73 20.78 2.00 5.04
C PRO A 73 20.65 2.35 3.56
N LYS A 74 21.71 2.25 2.76
CA LYS A 74 21.78 2.60 1.32
C LYS A 74 20.58 2.11 0.51
N ILE A 75 19.95 1.10 0.96
CA ILE A 75 18.69 0.46 0.58
C ILE A 75 17.52 1.45 0.41
N ILE A 76 17.36 2.42 1.31
CA ILE A 76 16.28 3.42 1.23
C ILE A 76 16.59 4.50 0.18
N GLU A 77 17.82 4.60 -0.28
CA GLU A 77 18.22 5.59 -1.27
C GLU A 77 17.54 5.36 -2.62
N THR A 78 17.42 4.11 -3.08
CA THR A 78 16.74 3.78 -4.33
C THR A 78 15.26 4.15 -4.27
N TRP A 79 14.57 3.76 -3.19
CA TRP A 79 13.18 4.16 -2.96
C TRP A 79 13.03 5.68 -2.88
N TRP A 80 13.93 6.34 -2.17
CA TRP A 80 13.89 7.79 -1.98
C TRP A 80 14.02 8.53 -3.32
N ARG A 81 14.99 8.14 -4.16
CA ARG A 81 15.15 8.69 -5.51
C ARG A 81 13.90 8.46 -6.35
N ALA A 82 13.39 7.23 -6.38
CA ALA A 82 12.21 6.88 -7.12
C ALA A 82 10.97 7.67 -6.65
N MET A 83 10.79 7.82 -5.34
CA MET A 83 9.72 8.61 -4.76
C MET A 83 9.82 10.09 -5.13
N LEU A 84 11.01 10.70 -4.99
CA LEU A 84 11.22 12.10 -5.34
C LEU A 84 10.99 12.32 -6.84
N ASP A 85 11.48 11.43 -7.69
CA ASP A 85 11.26 11.51 -9.13
C ASP A 85 9.75 11.42 -9.47
N SER A 86 9.02 10.47 -8.89
CA SER A 86 7.58 10.36 -9.09
C SER A 86 6.78 11.57 -8.57
N ARG A 87 7.26 12.25 -7.54
CA ARG A 87 6.65 13.46 -6.96
C ARG A 87 7.05 14.77 -7.64
N SER A 88 8.05 14.74 -8.52
CA SER A 88 8.56 15.95 -9.19
C SER A 88 7.56 16.61 -10.14
N PHE A 89 6.51 15.89 -10.52
CA PHE A 89 5.46 16.36 -11.41
C PHE A 89 4.40 17.12 -10.61
N SER A 90 4.51 18.44 -10.59
CA SER A 90 3.62 19.36 -9.84
C SER A 90 2.82 20.30 -10.71
N GLU A 91 2.96 20.21 -12.02
CA GLU A 91 2.18 21.06 -12.95
C GLU A 91 0.71 20.66 -12.91
N VAL A 92 -0.16 21.67 -12.91
CA VAL A 92 -1.60 21.42 -13.05
C VAL A 92 -1.86 21.03 -14.50
N PRO A 93 -2.40 19.85 -14.78
CA PRO A 93 -2.67 19.41 -16.14
C PRO A 93 -3.72 20.30 -16.81
N LYS A 94 -3.61 20.47 -18.13
CA LYS A 94 -4.59 21.26 -18.92
C LYS A 94 -5.99 20.64 -18.86
N VAL A 95 -6.05 19.33 -18.77
CA VAL A 95 -7.30 18.57 -18.64
C VAL A 95 -7.16 17.64 -17.46
N ILE A 96 -8.07 17.74 -16.50
CA ILE A 96 -8.16 16.80 -15.37
C ILE A 96 -9.16 15.71 -15.73
N GLN A 97 -8.81 14.47 -15.41
CA GLN A 97 -9.68 13.31 -15.58
C GLN A 97 -11.04 13.55 -14.91
N SER A 98 -12.11 13.41 -15.67
CA SER A 98 -13.46 13.50 -15.13
C SER A 98 -13.81 12.27 -14.29
N ILE A 99 -14.63 12.47 -13.27
CA ILE A 99 -15.08 11.42 -12.36
C ILE A 99 -16.60 11.50 -12.15
N ASP A 100 -17.27 10.37 -12.14
CA ASP A 100 -18.68 10.23 -11.75
C ASP A 100 -18.73 9.41 -10.46
N ILE A 101 -18.91 10.06 -9.31
CA ILE A 101 -19.01 9.40 -8.00
C ILE A 101 -20.49 9.26 -7.62
N LYS A 102 -20.93 8.02 -7.41
CA LYS A 102 -22.23 7.72 -6.80
C LYS A 102 -22.04 6.97 -5.49
N SER A 103 -22.67 7.46 -4.45
CA SER A 103 -22.68 6.87 -3.12
C SER A 103 -24.05 6.27 -2.82
N ALA A 104 -24.06 5.06 -2.28
CA ALA A 104 -25.28 4.37 -1.87
C ALA A 104 -25.89 5.01 -0.60
N PRO A 105 -27.20 4.82 -0.37
CA PRO A 105 -27.92 5.51 0.70
C PRO A 105 -27.42 5.23 2.12
N ASN A 106 -26.87 4.04 2.39
CA ASN A 106 -26.39 3.66 3.72
C ASN A 106 -24.93 4.03 3.98
N VAL A 107 -24.21 4.59 3.00
CA VAL A 107 -22.84 5.07 3.17
C VAL A 107 -22.85 6.33 4.04
N PRO A 108 -22.05 6.39 5.14
CA PRO A 108 -21.93 7.60 5.92
C PRO A 108 -21.40 8.77 5.04
N LYS A 109 -22.06 9.93 5.12
CA LYS A 109 -21.67 11.11 4.33
C LYS A 109 -20.22 11.49 4.54
N SER A 110 -19.70 11.37 5.76
CA SER A 110 -18.28 11.62 6.08
C SER A 110 -17.32 10.70 5.33
N GLU A 111 -17.67 9.45 5.06
CA GLU A 111 -16.83 8.54 4.29
C GLU A 111 -16.84 8.91 2.80
N THR A 112 -18.01 9.26 2.25
CA THR A 112 -18.11 9.79 0.88
C THR A 112 -17.26 11.05 0.70
N GLU A 113 -17.31 11.99 1.65
CA GLU A 113 -16.54 13.24 1.61
C GLU A 113 -15.03 12.98 1.67
N LYS A 114 -14.57 12.08 2.54
CA LYS A 114 -13.15 11.69 2.62
C LYS A 114 -12.65 11.07 1.32
N ILE A 115 -13.37 10.07 0.81
CA ILE A 115 -13.02 9.40 -0.44
C ILE A 115 -12.97 10.42 -1.57
N SER A 116 -13.98 11.28 -1.70
CA SER A 116 -14.06 12.30 -2.75
C SER A 116 -12.91 13.32 -2.67
N ALA A 117 -12.53 13.74 -1.46
CA ALA A 117 -11.44 14.68 -1.27
C ALA A 117 -10.09 14.12 -1.76
N HIS A 118 -9.84 12.83 -1.53
CA HIS A 118 -8.60 12.18 -1.98
C HIS A 118 -8.56 11.93 -3.50
N PHE A 119 -9.72 11.79 -4.14
CA PHE A 119 -9.77 11.67 -5.59
C PHE A 119 -9.20 12.89 -6.30
N ASN A 120 -9.52 14.11 -5.87
CA ASN A 120 -9.07 15.32 -6.52
C ASN A 120 -7.54 15.37 -6.66
N ASP A 121 -6.82 15.13 -5.58
CA ASP A 121 -5.35 15.12 -5.60
C ASP A 121 -4.79 14.05 -6.54
N THR A 122 -5.40 12.86 -6.50
CA THR A 122 -4.96 11.71 -7.29
C THR A 122 -5.22 11.90 -8.77
N LEU A 123 -6.38 12.45 -9.13
CA LEU A 123 -6.73 12.72 -10.52
C LEU A 123 -5.87 13.84 -11.11
N VAL A 124 -5.57 14.90 -10.35
CA VAL A 124 -4.63 15.96 -10.77
C VAL A 124 -3.25 15.34 -11.05
N TYR A 125 -2.75 14.49 -10.16
CA TYR A 125 -1.46 13.83 -10.35
C TYR A 125 -1.43 12.98 -11.63
N TRP A 126 -2.37 12.07 -11.80
CA TRP A 126 -2.35 11.13 -12.92
C TRP A 126 -2.69 11.77 -14.27
N SER A 127 -3.52 12.82 -14.28
CA SER A 127 -3.92 13.51 -15.51
C SER A 127 -2.76 14.24 -16.21
N GLN A 128 -1.62 14.38 -15.54
CA GLN A 128 -0.39 14.87 -16.17
C GLN A 128 0.17 13.88 -17.20
N PHE A 129 -0.13 12.60 -17.04
CA PHE A 129 0.46 11.55 -17.87
C PHE A 129 -0.54 10.99 -18.88
N VAL A 130 -1.77 10.72 -18.45
CA VAL A 130 -2.81 10.13 -19.28
C VAL A 130 -4.20 10.59 -18.84
N VAL A 131 -5.11 10.75 -19.80
CA VAL A 131 -6.52 11.09 -19.55
C VAL A 131 -7.37 10.12 -20.37
N ASN A 132 -8.37 9.52 -19.74
CA ASN A 132 -9.38 8.72 -20.42
C ASN A 132 -10.49 9.65 -20.95
N PRO A 133 -10.98 9.48 -22.19
CA PRO A 133 -12.11 10.25 -22.70
C PRO A 133 -13.41 10.00 -21.95
N GLN A 134 -13.54 8.82 -21.31
CA GLN A 134 -14.67 8.49 -20.46
C GLN A 134 -14.39 8.87 -19.00
N PRO A 135 -15.40 9.24 -18.21
CA PRO A 135 -15.23 9.49 -16.79
C PRO A 135 -14.82 8.22 -16.06
N LEU A 136 -14.10 8.39 -14.94
CA LEU A 136 -13.92 7.32 -13.96
C LEU A 136 -15.24 7.13 -13.21
N TYR A 137 -15.94 6.04 -13.47
CA TYR A 137 -17.16 5.69 -12.76
C TYR A 137 -16.81 5.09 -11.40
N THR A 138 -17.15 5.79 -10.33
CA THR A 138 -16.86 5.36 -8.96
C THR A 138 -18.14 5.14 -8.18
N THR A 139 -18.25 3.97 -7.57
CA THR A 139 -19.40 3.56 -6.77
C THR A 139 -18.95 3.32 -5.33
N ILE A 140 -19.52 4.05 -4.37
CA ILE A 140 -19.24 3.89 -2.95
C ILE A 140 -20.45 3.20 -2.31
N ILE A 141 -20.21 2.07 -1.64
CA ILE A 141 -21.26 1.22 -1.04
C ILE A 141 -20.91 0.87 0.40
N SER A 142 -21.93 0.48 1.15
CA SER A 142 -21.75 -0.16 2.46
C SER A 142 -22.14 -1.64 2.39
N GLU A 143 -21.90 -2.36 3.48
CA GLU A 143 -22.31 -3.75 3.65
C GLU A 143 -23.86 -3.95 3.60
N LYS A 144 -24.62 -2.84 3.63
CA LYS A 144 -26.09 -2.84 3.61
C LYS A 144 -26.69 -2.53 2.25
N ASP A 145 -25.86 -2.23 1.24
CA ASP A 145 -26.31 -1.67 -0.03
C ASP A 145 -26.29 -2.68 -1.19
N TYR A 146 -26.47 -3.98 -0.92
CA TYR A 146 -26.37 -5.02 -1.95
C TYR A 146 -27.28 -4.77 -3.16
N GLU A 147 -28.57 -4.60 -2.96
CA GLU A 147 -29.53 -4.38 -4.04
C GLU A 147 -29.25 -3.10 -4.82
N TRP A 148 -28.90 -2.03 -4.12
CA TRP A 148 -28.53 -0.78 -4.75
C TRP A 148 -27.25 -0.94 -5.60
N PHE A 149 -26.25 -1.66 -5.09
CA PHE A 149 -25.01 -1.95 -5.81
C PHE A 149 -25.28 -2.76 -7.08
N MET A 150 -26.09 -3.82 -7.00
CA MET A 150 -26.42 -4.65 -8.16
C MET A 150 -27.13 -3.85 -9.25
N ASN A 151 -28.07 -2.98 -8.88
CA ASN A 151 -28.76 -2.09 -9.81
C ASN A 151 -27.79 -1.08 -10.45
N ARG A 152 -26.93 -0.45 -9.65
CA ARG A 152 -25.92 0.48 -10.16
C ARG A 152 -24.93 -0.22 -11.09
N TRP A 153 -24.53 -1.42 -10.77
CA TRP A 153 -23.60 -2.20 -11.59
C TRP A 153 -24.21 -2.56 -12.95
N LYS A 154 -25.47 -2.88 -12.93
CA LYS A 154 -26.28 -3.11 -14.16
C LYS A 154 -26.42 -1.83 -14.99
N GLU A 155 -26.71 -0.68 -14.38
CA GLU A 155 -26.75 0.62 -15.08
C GLU A 155 -25.42 0.91 -15.79
N LEU A 156 -24.30 0.51 -15.21
CA LEU A 156 -22.96 0.65 -15.78
C LEU A 156 -22.63 -0.44 -16.83
N GLY A 157 -23.60 -1.28 -17.23
CA GLY A 157 -23.41 -2.31 -18.25
C GLY A 157 -22.58 -3.52 -17.81
N SER A 158 -22.54 -3.83 -16.51
CA SER A 158 -21.74 -4.92 -15.94
C SER A 158 -22.60 -6.03 -15.33
N ASP A 159 -23.49 -6.62 -16.10
CA ASP A 159 -24.58 -7.48 -15.62
C ASP A 159 -24.16 -8.69 -14.78
N ASN A 160 -23.00 -9.31 -15.02
CA ASN A 160 -22.65 -10.60 -14.43
C ASN A 160 -21.48 -10.55 -13.41
N THR A 161 -20.83 -9.43 -13.25
CA THR A 161 -19.63 -9.33 -12.38
C THR A 161 -19.91 -8.68 -11.02
N GLY A 162 -21.05 -8.04 -10.84
CA GLY A 162 -21.41 -7.37 -9.59
C GLY A 162 -21.46 -8.35 -8.41
N GLN A 163 -22.10 -9.51 -8.57
CA GLN A 163 -22.15 -10.56 -7.55
C GLN A 163 -20.75 -11.04 -7.16
N TYR A 164 -19.90 -11.31 -8.13
CA TYR A 164 -18.50 -11.70 -7.89
C TYR A 164 -17.75 -10.67 -7.04
N TRP A 165 -17.87 -9.39 -7.37
CA TRP A 165 -17.20 -8.33 -6.62
C TRP A 165 -17.77 -8.15 -5.23
N TRP A 166 -19.11 -8.29 -5.08
CA TRP A 166 -19.74 -8.25 -3.78
C TRP A 166 -19.25 -9.38 -2.87
N ASP A 167 -19.27 -10.60 -3.38
CA ASP A 167 -18.87 -11.79 -2.63
C ASP A 167 -17.38 -11.77 -2.26
N LYS A 168 -16.55 -11.23 -3.15
CA LYS A 168 -15.12 -11.12 -2.92
C LYS A 168 -14.74 -10.25 -1.73
N THR A 169 -15.49 -9.19 -1.47
CA THR A 169 -15.30 -8.35 -0.28
C THR A 169 -15.96 -8.95 0.96
N GLY A 170 -16.88 -9.91 0.79
CA GLY A 170 -17.61 -10.56 1.89
C GLY A 170 -18.24 -9.52 2.82
N ASN A 171 -18.05 -9.70 4.13
CA ASN A 171 -18.49 -8.75 5.16
C ASN A 171 -17.44 -7.67 5.48
N GLY A 172 -16.33 -7.61 4.72
CA GLY A 172 -15.25 -6.67 4.93
C GLY A 172 -15.36 -5.41 4.09
N GLU A 173 -14.38 -4.54 4.27
CA GLU A 173 -14.09 -3.42 3.38
C GLU A 173 -13.36 -3.93 2.15
N GLY A 174 -13.48 -3.22 1.03
CA GLY A 174 -12.76 -3.56 -0.19
C GLY A 174 -12.85 -2.44 -1.21
N GLY A 175 -11.93 -2.46 -2.16
CA GLY A 175 -11.95 -1.66 -3.38
C GLY A 175 -11.53 -2.53 -4.55
N ALA A 176 -11.95 -2.18 -5.73
CA ALA A 176 -11.47 -2.80 -6.95
C ALA A 176 -11.78 -1.94 -8.17
N VAL A 177 -11.01 -2.18 -9.22
CA VAL A 177 -11.17 -1.59 -10.54
C VAL A 177 -11.40 -2.71 -11.54
N GLY A 178 -12.33 -2.52 -12.45
CA GLY A 178 -12.64 -3.49 -13.49
C GLY A 178 -13.32 -2.84 -14.70
N TRP A 179 -13.44 -3.61 -15.78
CA TRP A 179 -14.14 -3.18 -16.98
C TRP A 179 -15.54 -3.76 -17.01
N ASN A 180 -16.46 -2.99 -17.58
CA ASN A 180 -17.75 -3.50 -17.98
C ASN A 180 -17.72 -4.03 -19.44
N SER A 181 -18.83 -4.59 -19.89
CA SER A 181 -18.98 -5.10 -21.26
C SER A 181 -18.87 -4.01 -22.35
N ALA A 182 -19.07 -2.74 -21.99
CA ALA A 182 -18.88 -1.59 -22.88
C ALA A 182 -17.46 -1.04 -22.90
N GLY A 183 -16.51 -1.67 -22.18
CA GLY A 183 -15.12 -1.23 -22.08
C GLY A 183 -14.92 -0.01 -21.19
N GLN A 184 -15.92 0.38 -20.40
CA GLN A 184 -15.80 1.44 -19.41
C GLN A 184 -15.11 0.90 -18.18
N ILE A 185 -14.27 1.72 -17.54
CA ILE A 185 -13.57 1.35 -16.33
C ILE A 185 -14.38 1.82 -15.12
N ASN A 186 -14.75 0.86 -14.30
CA ASN A 186 -15.52 1.08 -13.08
C ASN A 186 -14.68 0.80 -11.86
N MET A 187 -14.85 1.63 -10.85
CA MET A 187 -14.23 1.45 -9.53
C MET A 187 -15.33 1.36 -8.47
N TYR A 188 -15.13 0.54 -7.46
CA TYR A 188 -16.00 0.57 -6.30
C TYR A 188 -15.20 0.57 -5.00
N PHE A 189 -15.80 1.16 -3.97
CA PHE A 189 -15.32 1.12 -2.60
C PHE A 189 -16.44 0.64 -1.71
N LYS A 190 -16.18 -0.41 -0.95
CA LYS A 190 -17.09 -0.91 0.09
C LYS A 190 -16.56 -0.51 1.45
N VAL A 191 -17.33 0.30 2.16
CA VAL A 191 -17.04 0.76 3.52
C VAL A 191 -17.96 0.05 4.52
N LEU A 192 -17.62 0.09 5.81
CA LEU A 192 -18.48 -0.43 6.87
C LEU A 192 -19.20 0.71 7.57
N THR A 193 -20.51 0.51 7.87
CA THR A 193 -21.30 1.49 8.62
C THR A 193 -21.02 1.46 10.13
N THR A 194 -20.34 0.42 10.61
CA THR A 194 -20.10 0.16 12.03
C THR A 194 -18.81 0.79 12.57
N ARG A 195 -17.91 1.24 11.68
CA ARG A 195 -16.64 1.89 12.04
C ARG A 195 -16.14 2.79 10.91
N PRO A 196 -15.25 3.76 11.19
CA PRO A 196 -14.56 4.50 10.14
C PRO A 196 -13.84 3.56 9.18
N SER A 197 -13.90 3.87 7.89
CA SER A 197 -13.24 3.06 6.86
C SER A 197 -11.71 3.16 6.96
N THR A 198 -11.05 2.02 6.86
CA THR A 198 -9.61 1.92 6.72
C THR A 198 -9.16 2.13 5.26
N LEU A 199 -10.11 2.08 4.30
CA LEU A 199 -9.87 2.28 2.88
C LEU A 199 -10.11 3.73 2.41
N ALA A 200 -10.82 4.53 3.21
CA ALA A 200 -11.03 5.95 2.92
C ALA A 200 -9.78 6.77 3.26
N THR A 201 -8.61 6.31 2.80
CA THR A 201 -7.32 6.94 3.02
C THR A 201 -6.70 7.36 1.70
N ARG A 202 -5.87 8.39 1.75
CA ARG A 202 -5.20 8.93 0.56
C ARG A 202 -4.39 7.85 -0.16
N GLU A 203 -3.61 7.07 0.58
CA GLU A 203 -2.76 6.03 0.02
C GLU A 203 -3.57 4.95 -0.70
N HIS A 204 -4.72 4.55 -0.14
CA HIS A 204 -5.55 3.54 -0.77
C HIS A 204 -6.21 4.05 -2.06
N ILE A 205 -6.69 5.29 -2.05
CA ILE A 205 -7.23 5.93 -3.26
C ILE A 205 -6.15 6.04 -4.34
N PHE A 206 -4.91 6.39 -3.99
CA PHE A 206 -3.81 6.41 -4.96
C PHE A 206 -3.54 5.03 -5.54
N HIS A 207 -3.64 3.95 -4.75
CA HIS A 207 -3.50 2.58 -5.22
C HIS A 207 -4.56 2.23 -6.28
N GLU A 208 -5.83 2.36 -5.92
CA GLU A 208 -6.94 1.96 -6.79
C GLU A 208 -7.03 2.84 -8.05
N VAL A 209 -6.85 4.14 -7.92
CA VAL A 209 -6.85 5.05 -9.07
C VAL A 209 -5.66 4.77 -10.02
N THR A 210 -4.53 4.28 -9.51
CA THR A 210 -3.43 3.82 -10.37
C THR A 210 -3.90 2.75 -11.34
N HIS A 211 -4.70 1.79 -10.90
CA HIS A 211 -5.24 0.76 -11.79
C HIS A 211 -6.14 1.32 -12.90
N PHE A 212 -6.92 2.36 -12.62
CA PHE A 212 -7.68 3.05 -13.66
C PHE A 212 -6.77 3.64 -14.75
N PHE A 213 -5.68 4.29 -14.35
CA PHE A 213 -4.76 4.89 -15.31
C PHE A 213 -3.89 3.85 -16.02
N GLN A 214 -3.52 2.78 -15.35
CA GLN A 214 -2.89 1.61 -16.00
C GLN A 214 -3.82 1.01 -17.07
N ALA A 215 -5.07 0.78 -16.73
CA ALA A 215 -6.07 0.28 -17.66
C ALA A 215 -6.27 1.21 -18.86
N THR A 216 -6.28 2.53 -18.62
CA THR A 216 -6.39 3.54 -19.67
C THR A 216 -5.18 3.56 -20.59
N ALA A 217 -3.97 3.49 -20.02
CA ALA A 217 -2.72 3.57 -20.78
C ALA A 217 -2.39 2.27 -21.51
N LEU A 218 -2.52 1.13 -20.82
CA LEU A 218 -2.17 -0.20 -21.33
C LEU A 218 -3.25 -0.81 -22.23
N LYS A 219 -4.52 -0.38 -22.10
CA LYS A 219 -5.65 -0.93 -22.89
C LYS A 219 -5.67 -2.46 -22.82
N ASN A 220 -5.63 -3.12 -23.98
CA ASN A 220 -5.59 -4.57 -24.10
C ASN A 220 -4.32 -5.24 -23.59
N GLU A 221 -3.23 -4.48 -23.41
CA GLU A 221 -1.96 -4.99 -22.86
C GLU A 221 -1.97 -5.08 -21.33
N VAL A 222 -2.98 -4.58 -20.65
CA VAL A 222 -3.06 -4.64 -19.19
C VAL A 222 -3.05 -6.09 -18.66
N ASP A 223 -3.59 -7.04 -19.41
CA ASP A 223 -3.62 -8.45 -19.04
C ASP A 223 -2.31 -9.18 -19.41
N ASN A 224 -1.53 -8.62 -20.33
CA ASN A 224 -0.23 -9.13 -20.74
C ASN A 224 0.91 -8.53 -19.91
N ALA A 225 0.66 -7.43 -19.22
CA ALA A 225 1.65 -6.83 -18.31
C ALA A 225 1.89 -7.76 -17.10
N PRO A 226 3.14 -7.95 -16.67
CA PRO A 226 3.41 -8.80 -15.52
C PRO A 226 2.80 -8.19 -14.24
N CYS A 227 2.39 -9.06 -13.33
CA CYS A 227 1.75 -8.70 -12.08
C CYS A 227 2.57 -7.72 -11.23
N TRP A 228 3.89 -7.92 -11.21
CA TRP A 228 4.80 -7.02 -10.51
C TRP A 228 4.73 -5.59 -11.04
N PHE A 229 4.34 -5.42 -12.33
CA PHE A 229 4.12 -4.09 -12.88
C PHE A 229 2.77 -3.52 -12.45
N GLY A 230 1.66 -4.26 -12.63
CA GLY A 230 0.33 -3.80 -12.27
C GLY A 230 0.20 -3.47 -10.78
N GLU A 231 0.19 -4.47 -9.95
CA GLU A 231 0.01 -4.33 -8.49
C GLU A 231 1.21 -3.65 -7.81
N GLY A 232 2.42 -3.98 -8.30
CA GLY A 232 3.64 -3.40 -7.75
C GLY A 232 3.75 -1.88 -8.00
N GLN A 233 3.34 -1.40 -9.18
CA GLN A 233 3.29 0.04 -9.46
C GLN A 233 2.24 0.74 -8.60
N ALA A 234 1.05 0.16 -8.46
CA ALA A 234 0.02 0.71 -7.59
C ALA A 234 0.51 0.80 -6.13
N ARG A 235 1.23 -0.23 -5.64
CA ARG A 235 1.87 -0.22 -4.31
C ARG A 235 2.99 0.81 -4.18
N PHE A 236 3.82 0.97 -5.22
CA PHE A 236 4.85 2.00 -5.25
C PHE A 236 4.21 3.40 -5.15
N VAL A 237 3.23 3.69 -6.00
CA VAL A 237 2.52 4.98 -6.00
C VAL A 237 1.80 5.19 -4.66
N GLN A 238 1.15 4.18 -4.11
CA GLN A 238 0.56 4.19 -2.79
C GLN A 238 1.57 4.65 -1.74
N SER A 239 2.76 4.03 -1.68
CA SER A 239 3.79 4.38 -0.71
C SER A 239 4.40 5.75 -0.98
N ALA A 240 4.63 6.10 -2.24
CA ALA A 240 5.22 7.37 -2.64
C ALA A 240 4.30 8.58 -2.36
N HIS A 241 2.98 8.40 -2.46
CA HIS A 241 2.00 9.49 -2.34
C HIS A 241 1.06 9.36 -1.12
N SER A 242 1.33 8.42 -0.20
CA SER A 242 0.51 8.17 0.99
C SER A 242 0.27 9.41 1.83
N ASP A 243 1.32 10.21 2.00
CA ASP A 243 1.25 11.49 2.70
C ASP A 243 2.25 12.47 2.08
N LYS A 244 2.02 13.76 2.33
CA LYS A 244 3.04 14.79 2.10
C LYS A 244 4.23 14.62 3.05
N SER A 245 4.03 13.92 4.16
CA SER A 245 5.07 13.59 5.14
C SER A 245 5.98 12.47 4.64
N GLU A 246 7.26 12.80 4.49
CA GLU A 246 8.31 11.83 4.15
C GLU A 246 8.44 10.71 5.20
N VAL A 247 8.14 11.00 6.45
CA VAL A 247 8.24 10.05 7.56
C VAL A 247 7.27 8.90 7.39
N LEU A 248 6.00 9.19 7.06
CA LEU A 248 4.99 8.15 6.85
C LEU A 248 5.30 7.35 5.58
N ALA A 249 5.61 8.01 4.49
CA ALA A 249 5.97 7.35 3.23
C ALA A 249 7.16 6.39 3.41
N LYS A 250 8.20 6.80 4.14
CA LYS A 250 9.34 5.96 4.51
C LYS A 250 8.93 4.76 5.38
N SER A 251 8.04 4.98 6.35
CA SER A 251 7.55 3.91 7.22
C SER A 251 6.81 2.83 6.42
N ILE A 252 5.99 3.22 5.47
CA ILE A 252 5.27 2.32 4.57
C ILE A 252 6.25 1.53 3.69
N ALA A 253 7.26 2.19 3.12
CA ALA A 253 8.28 1.54 2.32
C ALA A 253 9.08 0.49 3.12
N ILE A 254 9.44 0.79 4.37
CA ILE A 254 10.11 -0.16 5.27
C ILE A 254 9.20 -1.35 5.60
N GLN A 255 7.92 -1.11 5.87
CA GLN A 255 6.98 -2.18 6.16
C GLN A 255 6.77 -3.10 4.95
N ASN A 256 6.69 -2.54 3.74
CA ASN A 256 6.58 -3.32 2.51
C ASN A 256 7.80 -4.22 2.27
N ARG A 257 9.02 -3.78 2.62
CA ARG A 257 10.22 -4.62 2.55
C ARG A 257 10.12 -5.85 3.45
N LYS A 258 9.63 -5.69 4.68
CA LYS A 258 9.39 -6.81 5.60
C LYS A 258 8.39 -7.81 5.03
N TRP A 259 7.33 -7.33 4.40
CA TRP A 259 6.34 -8.17 3.72
C TRP A 259 6.95 -8.86 2.49
N ALA A 260 7.76 -8.16 1.69
CA ALA A 260 8.46 -8.75 0.55
C ALA A 260 9.40 -9.88 0.99
N ILE A 261 10.17 -9.69 2.06
CA ILE A 261 11.02 -10.73 2.64
C ILE A 261 10.18 -11.96 3.06
N SER A 262 9.08 -11.74 3.75
CA SER A 262 8.18 -12.82 4.17
C SER A 262 7.60 -13.58 2.97
N ALA A 263 7.15 -12.84 1.93
CA ALA A 263 6.59 -13.42 0.72
C ALA A 263 7.62 -14.24 -0.07
N VAL A 264 8.82 -13.68 -0.26
CA VAL A 264 9.92 -14.36 -0.95
C VAL A 264 10.34 -15.64 -0.20
N ASN A 265 10.48 -15.57 1.12
CA ASN A 265 10.80 -16.76 1.92
C ASN A 265 9.75 -17.86 1.78
N LYS A 266 8.48 -17.49 1.71
CA LYS A 266 7.37 -18.45 1.58
C LYS A 266 7.28 -19.08 0.18
N TYR A 267 7.44 -18.30 -0.88
CA TYR A 267 7.11 -18.74 -2.24
C TYR A 267 8.33 -19.07 -3.10
N ILE A 268 9.46 -18.45 -2.83
CA ILE A 268 10.69 -18.60 -3.63
C ILE A 268 11.72 -19.42 -2.86
N GLY A 269 11.83 -19.22 -1.54
CA GLY A 269 12.87 -19.79 -0.71
C GLY A 269 14.22 -19.07 -0.86
N THR A 270 15.20 -19.50 -0.08
CA THR A 270 16.51 -18.82 0.01
C THR A 270 17.67 -19.63 -0.56
N SER A 271 17.49 -20.90 -0.90
CA SER A 271 18.57 -21.81 -1.31
C SER A 271 19.18 -21.47 -2.68
N ASN A 272 18.38 -20.90 -3.59
CA ASN A 272 18.84 -20.38 -4.88
C ASN A 272 18.04 -19.12 -5.21
N LEU A 273 18.25 -18.08 -4.41
CA LEU A 273 17.42 -16.87 -4.45
C LEU A 273 17.47 -16.16 -5.83
N ALA A 274 18.62 -16.13 -6.48
CA ALA A 274 18.75 -15.45 -7.77
C ALA A 274 17.89 -16.11 -8.86
N ASP A 275 18.00 -17.43 -9.00
CA ASP A 275 17.19 -18.16 -9.99
C ASP A 275 15.72 -18.19 -9.62
N GLY A 276 15.41 -18.28 -8.34
CA GLY A 276 14.04 -18.20 -7.84
C GLY A 276 13.39 -16.86 -8.16
N LEU A 277 14.10 -15.75 -7.96
CA LEU A 277 13.63 -14.40 -8.32
C LEU A 277 13.49 -14.26 -9.84
N PHE A 278 14.46 -14.75 -10.63
CA PHE A 278 14.38 -14.70 -12.08
C PHE A 278 13.13 -15.43 -12.60
N ASN A 279 12.92 -16.66 -12.13
CA ASN A 279 11.76 -17.46 -12.51
C ASN A 279 10.45 -16.76 -12.10
N ALA A 280 10.40 -16.21 -10.88
CA ALA A 280 9.23 -15.47 -10.42
C ALA A 280 8.93 -14.25 -11.30
N LEU A 281 9.93 -13.45 -11.64
CA LEU A 281 9.78 -12.22 -12.44
C LEU A 281 9.38 -12.51 -13.91
N THR A 282 9.87 -13.61 -14.48
CA THR A 282 9.61 -14.00 -15.88
C THR A 282 8.29 -14.76 -16.04
N ASN A 283 7.86 -15.51 -15.04
CA ASN A 283 6.65 -16.35 -15.09
C ASN A 283 5.43 -15.73 -14.43
N ILE A 284 5.49 -14.50 -13.95
CA ILE A 284 4.35 -13.79 -13.37
C ILE A 284 3.41 -13.33 -14.49
N SER A 285 2.64 -14.26 -15.05
CA SER A 285 1.45 -13.93 -15.82
C SER A 285 0.24 -13.78 -14.90
N ARG A 286 -0.76 -12.97 -15.30
CA ARG A 286 -2.06 -12.93 -14.60
C ARG A 286 -2.66 -14.33 -14.57
N GLY A 287 -2.92 -14.85 -13.38
CA GLY A 287 -3.43 -16.22 -13.18
C GLY A 287 -2.45 -17.14 -12.47
N ASP A 288 -1.18 -16.78 -12.41
CA ASP A 288 -0.19 -17.52 -11.64
C ASP A 288 -0.34 -17.31 -10.13
N VAL A 289 0.17 -18.27 -9.33
CA VAL A 289 0.16 -18.24 -7.87
C VAL A 289 0.74 -16.94 -7.30
N LEU A 290 1.68 -16.33 -8.02
CA LEU A 290 2.36 -15.09 -7.62
C LEU A 290 1.52 -13.82 -7.80
N CYS A 291 0.54 -13.85 -8.72
CA CYS A 291 -0.49 -12.83 -8.85
C CYS A 291 -1.74 -13.16 -8.02
N ASN A 292 -1.80 -14.37 -7.49
CA ASN A 292 -2.94 -14.80 -6.69
C ASN A 292 -2.94 -14.06 -5.35
N ARG A 293 -4.10 -13.61 -4.94
CA ARG A 293 -4.33 -12.78 -3.75
C ARG A 293 -4.25 -13.58 -2.44
N THR A 294 -3.39 -14.61 -2.38
CA THR A 294 -3.12 -15.33 -1.13
C THR A 294 -1.96 -14.65 -0.40
N GLU A 295 -2.19 -14.32 0.85
CA GLU A 295 -1.17 -13.74 1.71
C GLU A 295 0.05 -14.68 1.92
N PRO A 296 1.28 -14.15 1.93
CA PRO A 296 1.68 -12.77 1.64
C PRO A 296 1.71 -12.49 0.13
N LEU A 297 1.22 -11.33 -0.26
CA LEU A 297 1.00 -10.90 -1.64
C LEU A 297 2.33 -10.61 -2.37
N LEU A 298 2.96 -11.62 -2.96
CA LEU A 298 4.28 -11.47 -3.57
C LEU A 298 4.28 -10.45 -4.73
N GLY A 299 3.28 -10.49 -5.62
CA GLY A 299 3.17 -9.54 -6.73
C GLY A 299 3.07 -8.09 -6.28
N TYR A 300 2.45 -7.83 -5.13
CA TYR A 300 2.33 -6.50 -4.53
C TYR A 300 3.65 -6.05 -3.89
N THR A 301 4.21 -6.86 -3.02
CA THR A 301 5.32 -6.46 -2.16
C THR A 301 6.66 -6.52 -2.87
N LEU A 302 6.96 -7.61 -3.58
CA LEU A 302 8.12 -7.70 -4.46
C LEU A 302 7.98 -6.75 -5.63
N GLY A 303 6.76 -6.66 -6.21
CA GLY A 303 6.47 -5.75 -7.31
C GLY A 303 6.71 -4.29 -6.98
N GLN A 304 6.46 -3.86 -5.74
CA GLN A 304 6.83 -2.52 -5.31
C GLN A 304 8.34 -2.28 -5.42
N LEU A 305 9.18 -3.20 -4.91
CA LEU A 305 10.63 -3.07 -5.00
C LEU A 305 11.12 -3.05 -6.46
N VAL A 306 10.47 -3.82 -7.33
CA VAL A 306 10.75 -3.80 -8.78
C VAL A 306 10.44 -2.44 -9.38
N ASN A 307 9.30 -1.84 -9.06
CA ASN A 307 8.93 -0.52 -9.57
C ASN A 307 9.80 0.60 -8.97
N GLU A 308 10.20 0.51 -7.71
CA GLU A 308 11.18 1.43 -7.12
C GLU A 308 12.49 1.43 -7.93
N LYS A 309 13.01 0.24 -8.24
CA LYS A 309 14.24 0.09 -9.04
C LYS A 309 14.03 0.58 -10.47
N LEU A 310 12.91 0.25 -11.11
CA LEU A 310 12.58 0.69 -12.46
C LEU A 310 12.56 2.23 -12.57
N VAL A 311 11.91 2.90 -11.63
CA VAL A 311 11.86 4.37 -11.60
C VAL A 311 13.23 4.96 -11.28
N ALA A 312 13.98 4.37 -10.36
CA ALA A 312 15.32 4.84 -10.00
C ALA A 312 16.32 4.70 -11.15
N ASP A 313 16.19 3.68 -11.99
CA ASP A 313 17.07 3.45 -13.14
C ASP A 313 16.69 4.32 -14.35
N PHE A 314 15.38 4.50 -14.59
CA PHE A 314 14.91 5.03 -15.87
C PHE A 314 14.05 6.29 -15.78
N THR A 315 13.71 6.76 -14.61
CA THR A 315 12.79 7.87 -14.32
C THR A 315 11.31 7.55 -14.49
N TRP A 316 10.46 8.23 -13.73
CA TRP A 316 9.02 8.05 -13.76
C TRP A 316 8.41 8.39 -15.13
N ILE A 317 8.89 9.44 -15.79
CA ILE A 317 8.37 9.82 -17.11
C ILE A 317 8.57 8.73 -18.16
N LYS A 318 9.72 8.05 -18.17
CA LYS A 318 9.97 6.93 -19.07
C LYS A 318 9.06 5.73 -18.74
N VAL A 319 8.75 5.50 -17.47
CA VAL A 319 7.77 4.46 -17.07
C VAL A 319 6.38 4.81 -17.62
N MET A 320 5.99 6.08 -17.60
CA MET A 320 4.72 6.53 -18.20
C MET A 320 4.73 6.40 -19.74
N ASP A 321 5.85 6.73 -20.38
CA ASP A 321 5.99 6.55 -21.84
C ASP A 321 5.95 5.07 -22.23
N PHE A 322 6.57 4.20 -21.45
CA PHE A 322 6.48 2.75 -21.62
C PHE A 322 5.02 2.26 -21.54
N MET A 323 4.25 2.68 -20.56
CA MET A 323 2.84 2.32 -20.45
C MET A 323 2.03 2.76 -21.67
N LYS A 324 2.23 3.99 -22.15
CA LYS A 324 1.53 4.53 -23.32
C LYS A 324 1.89 3.82 -24.64
N LYS A 325 3.13 3.34 -24.74
CA LYS A 325 3.64 2.65 -25.94
C LYS A 325 3.31 1.16 -25.98
N SER A 326 3.08 0.53 -24.86
CA SER A 326 2.82 -0.91 -24.77
C SER A 326 1.65 -1.40 -25.62
N PRO A 327 0.51 -0.70 -25.75
CA PRO A 327 -0.57 -1.13 -26.63
C PRO A 327 -0.23 -1.20 -28.13
N GLU A 328 0.79 -0.47 -28.56
CA GLU A 328 1.19 -0.40 -29.97
C GLU A 328 2.15 -1.55 -30.35
N ASN A 329 3.07 -1.89 -29.46
CA ASN A 329 4.20 -2.77 -29.76
C ASN A 329 4.25 -4.04 -28.92
N GLY A 330 3.34 -4.18 -27.96
CA GLY A 330 3.40 -5.20 -26.91
C GLY A 330 4.39 -4.81 -25.79
N TRP A 331 4.20 -5.46 -24.65
CA TRP A 331 4.90 -5.13 -23.42
C TRP A 331 6.44 -5.22 -23.53
N GLN A 332 6.94 -6.36 -24.00
CA GLN A 332 8.38 -6.63 -24.04
C GLN A 332 9.13 -5.74 -25.03
N ALA A 333 8.54 -5.52 -26.22
CA ALA A 333 9.15 -4.67 -27.24
C ALA A 333 9.17 -3.20 -26.79
N SER A 334 8.10 -2.73 -26.15
CA SER A 334 8.01 -1.38 -25.59
C SER A 334 9.01 -1.16 -24.46
N PHE A 335 9.19 -2.15 -23.58
CA PHE A 335 10.20 -2.12 -22.52
C PHE A 335 11.59 -1.91 -23.13
N SER A 336 11.97 -2.75 -24.08
CA SER A 336 13.28 -2.67 -24.75
C SER A 336 13.48 -1.35 -25.48
N SER A 337 12.45 -0.86 -26.18
CA SER A 337 12.53 0.39 -26.94
C SER A 337 12.68 1.63 -26.05
N ILE A 338 11.97 1.70 -24.93
CA ILE A 338 11.98 2.87 -24.05
C ILE A 338 13.18 2.88 -23.12
N PHE A 339 13.54 1.72 -22.57
CA PHE A 339 14.60 1.62 -21.57
C PHE A 339 15.99 1.28 -22.17
N GLY A 340 16.04 0.88 -23.43
CA GLY A 340 17.29 0.55 -24.11
C GLY A 340 17.93 -0.78 -23.68
N ILE A 341 17.18 -1.61 -22.97
CA ILE A 341 17.60 -2.93 -22.47
C ILE A 341 16.42 -3.88 -22.50
N SER A 342 16.66 -5.16 -22.76
CA SER A 342 15.59 -6.16 -22.67
C SER A 342 15.13 -6.36 -21.22
N PRO A 343 13.85 -6.73 -20.97
CA PRO A 343 13.41 -7.06 -19.61
C PRO A 343 14.29 -8.11 -18.95
N GLU A 344 14.65 -9.17 -19.69
CA GLU A 344 15.47 -10.27 -19.18
C GLU A 344 16.88 -9.82 -18.79
N ASP A 345 17.52 -8.99 -19.62
CA ASP A 345 18.83 -8.43 -19.31
C ASP A 345 18.80 -7.49 -18.11
N TRP A 346 17.76 -6.65 -18.01
CA TRP A 346 17.58 -5.78 -16.87
C TRP A 346 17.34 -6.59 -15.58
N TYR A 347 16.54 -7.66 -15.63
CA TYR A 347 16.36 -8.55 -14.48
C TYR A 347 17.69 -9.12 -14.01
N LYS A 348 18.50 -9.67 -14.92
CA LYS A 348 19.75 -10.33 -14.58
C LYS A 348 20.83 -9.37 -14.10
N LYS A 349 20.97 -8.22 -14.77
CA LYS A 349 22.12 -7.31 -14.57
C LYS A 349 21.88 -6.28 -13.46
N GLU A 350 20.64 -5.83 -13.31
CA GLU A 350 20.31 -4.70 -12.44
C GLU A 350 19.35 -5.06 -11.31
N LEU A 351 18.21 -5.68 -11.66
CA LEU A 351 17.13 -5.88 -10.72
C LEU A 351 17.42 -6.96 -9.67
N ILE A 352 17.84 -8.16 -10.11
CA ILE A 352 18.08 -9.28 -9.18
C ILE A 352 19.21 -8.98 -8.19
N PRO A 353 20.35 -8.41 -8.60
CA PRO A 353 21.37 -7.97 -7.65
C PRO A 353 20.81 -6.98 -6.61
N TYR A 354 20.00 -6.01 -7.04
CA TYR A 354 19.34 -5.07 -6.15
C TYR A 354 18.39 -5.80 -5.17
N LEU A 355 17.49 -6.64 -5.68
CA LEU A 355 16.53 -7.37 -4.83
C LEU A 355 17.23 -8.28 -3.81
N ILE A 356 18.34 -8.92 -4.17
CA ILE A 356 19.11 -9.75 -3.22
C ILE A 356 19.62 -8.91 -2.05
N VAL A 357 20.05 -7.67 -2.30
CA VAL A 357 20.50 -6.76 -1.24
C VAL A 357 19.32 -6.34 -0.37
N GLU A 358 18.22 -5.92 -0.98
CA GLU A 358 17.00 -5.47 -0.27
C GLU A 358 16.37 -6.56 0.61
N LEU A 359 16.41 -7.81 0.14
CA LEU A 359 15.78 -8.95 0.82
C LEU A 359 16.67 -9.59 1.90
N LYS A 360 17.97 -9.23 1.96
CA LYS A 360 18.91 -9.71 2.99
C LYS A 360 19.11 -8.70 4.13
N ALA A 361 18.66 -7.48 3.97
CA ALA A 361 18.79 -6.42 4.95
C ALA A 361 17.66 -6.45 5.99
#